data_5844db926ff68b9eee58aa14034a92e6
#
_entry.id   5844db926ff68b9eee58aa14034a92e6
#
_cell.length_a   1.000
_cell.length_b   1.000
_cell.length_c   1.000
_cell.angle_alpha   90.00
_cell.angle_beta   90.00
_cell.angle_gamma   90.00
#
_symmetry.space_group_name_H-M   'P 1'
#
loop_
_entity.id
_entity.type
_entity.pdbx_description
1 polymer ?
#
loop_
_entity_poly.entity_id
_entity_poly.type
_entity_poly.pdbx_seq_one_letter_code
_entity_poly.pdbx_strand_id
1 'polypeptide(L)'
;MNYKNILIVLGCLLFGSCSKFLDPYPNGDRTRDDVFKYQESIQGLIGRSYDYLGSDGGAKNYNSNEMAYLECATDNAVRRSTTDAIVQFAKGELTTGNQFIVRDYWARDYNAIFLLNLFLKDNRGMKARVLIKPELNTLVVRRLQGEAFGLRAWAERDLLKKFGGKELGGARLLGFPIVTEPLNASENIDVERNTYDDCVKQIIADCDSALKYLPLAHRDYLYTSGYLSDKKDFLGSVNWNRVDGMTMYSIKAMTYLSWASKRFNPTNEVARWDSAAKYAAKVMDFKRAGSPNGDGYDPSKRVDFNDVYDKSIVWSSRLAENDITMESVFFPAAANGNNFGPYGDIGATSEFVGAFGDKNGYPISESAIYDATKPFDNRDPRFYAVINYNSRTYTPAYGTTSPIYTFETWEPDDQGLNGGKDRAGNGNNVRTNLYVKKFCYGINWKQSGFQRRPRARFNIRYAHMALAFAEAANQVVGPNGTLYGYSPKTVIGTLRAMKTYEDKTGISAADPYLASVASAGTAPFYDLIKNERRIELVFEGERFHDMSRWTNDAEFSSLYNKPVHGVKTTKNGAIYTYDLTWEVENRAYKSAYMPIPYDEILRMTKMVQNEGWNQWK
;
A
#
# COMPACT_ATOMS: atom_id res chain seq x y z
N MET A 1 -66.40 -54.47 17.67
CA MET A 1 -65.86 -53.41 16.86
C MET A 1 -65.22 -54.06 15.64
N ASN A 2 -65.76 -53.79 14.45
CA ASN A 2 -65.38 -54.48 13.22
C ASN A 2 -63.96 -54.06 12.75
N TYR A 3 -63.13 -55.04 12.41
CA TYR A 3 -61.76 -54.84 11.89
C TYR A 3 -61.66 -53.84 10.74
N LYS A 4 -62.71 -53.60 9.98
CA LYS A 4 -62.79 -52.58 8.94
C LYS A 4 -62.70 -51.15 9.48
N ASN A 5 -63.22 -50.86 10.67
CA ASN A 5 -63.18 -49.53 11.28
C ASN A 5 -61.83 -49.23 11.92
N ILE A 6 -61.06 -50.26 12.33
CA ILE A 6 -59.68 -50.10 12.85
C ILE A 6 -58.72 -49.81 11.73
N LEU A 7 -58.89 -50.37 10.54
CA LEU A 7 -58.09 -50.14 9.36
C LEU A 7 -58.29 -48.72 8.79
N ILE A 8 -59.51 -48.15 8.88
CA ILE A 8 -59.80 -46.77 8.45
C ILE A 8 -59.19 -45.75 9.42
N VAL A 9 -59.21 -46.01 10.72
CA VAL A 9 -58.56 -45.09 11.72
C VAL A 9 -57.06 -45.19 11.65
N LEU A 10 -56.48 -46.36 11.36
CA LEU A 10 -55.03 -46.49 11.13
C LEU A 10 -54.59 -45.82 9.80
N GLY A 11 -55.42 -45.86 8.76
CA GLY A 11 -55.18 -45.19 7.48
C GLY A 11 -55.19 -43.63 7.59
N CYS A 12 -56.11 -43.11 8.43
CA CYS A 12 -56.17 -41.64 8.66
C CYS A 12 -55.02 -41.08 9.54
N LEU A 13 -54.41 -41.94 10.38
CA LEU A 13 -53.27 -41.58 11.19
C LEU A 13 -51.95 -41.59 10.39
N LEU A 14 -51.91 -42.22 9.22
CA LEU A 14 -50.72 -42.23 8.36
C LEU A 14 -50.66 -41.06 7.37
N PHE A 15 -51.73 -40.29 7.19
CA PHE A 15 -51.74 -39.07 6.36
C PHE A 15 -51.60 -37.77 7.17
N GLY A 16 -51.50 -37.84 8.49
CA GLY A 16 -51.14 -36.70 9.34
C GLY A 16 -49.62 -36.51 9.53
N SER A 17 -48.80 -37.06 8.62
CA SER A 17 -47.35 -36.93 8.65
C SER A 17 -46.95 -35.54 8.24
N CYS A 18 -46.44 -34.82 9.17
CA CYS A 18 -45.71 -33.56 9.13
C CYS A 18 -45.19 -33.19 7.74
N SER A 19 -45.89 -32.30 7.04
CA SER A 19 -45.36 -31.59 5.87
C SER A 19 -44.05 -30.89 6.17
N LYS A 20 -43.79 -30.57 7.44
CA LYS A 20 -42.50 -29.99 7.91
C LYS A 20 -41.32 -30.95 7.93
N PHE A 21 -41.55 -32.28 7.78
CA PHE A 21 -40.45 -33.27 7.75
C PHE A 21 -39.93 -33.54 6.32
N LEU A 22 -40.66 -33.05 5.32
CA LEU A 22 -40.32 -33.18 3.90
C LEU A 22 -39.91 -31.87 3.25
N ASP A 23 -39.90 -30.77 4.00
CA ASP A 23 -39.20 -29.57 3.54
C ASP A 23 -37.70 -29.92 3.52
N PRO A 24 -37.06 -29.97 2.34
CA PRO A 24 -35.63 -30.15 2.30
C PRO A 24 -35.04 -29.04 3.16
N TYR A 25 -34.21 -29.42 4.14
CA TYR A 25 -33.34 -28.45 4.79
C TYR A 25 -32.78 -27.58 3.67
N PRO A 26 -32.94 -26.26 3.70
CA PRO A 26 -32.37 -25.40 2.67
C PRO A 26 -30.91 -25.79 2.61
N ASN A 27 -30.48 -26.35 1.48
CA ASN A 27 -29.07 -26.56 1.17
C ASN A 27 -28.39 -25.25 1.55
N GLY A 28 -27.43 -25.21 2.42
CA GLY A 28 -26.82 -24.06 3.10
C GLY A 28 -26.65 -22.76 2.31
N ASP A 29 -27.33 -22.60 1.19
CA ASP A 29 -27.43 -21.42 0.35
C ASP A 29 -28.36 -20.40 1.01
N ARG A 30 -27.74 -19.51 1.79
CA ARG A 30 -28.44 -18.36 2.37
C ARG A 30 -28.88 -17.43 1.24
N THR A 31 -30.15 -17.07 1.21
CA THR A 31 -30.63 -15.98 0.34
C THR A 31 -30.01 -14.66 0.77
N ARG A 32 -30.01 -13.66 -0.12
CA ARG A 32 -29.57 -12.29 0.22
C ARG A 32 -30.31 -11.72 1.44
N ASP A 33 -31.58 -12.06 1.62
CA ASP A 33 -32.39 -11.60 2.76
C ASP A 33 -32.02 -12.35 4.05
N ASP A 34 -31.59 -13.60 3.97
CA ASP A 34 -31.14 -14.37 5.13
C ASP A 34 -29.87 -13.81 5.76
N VAL A 35 -28.98 -13.17 4.96
CA VAL A 35 -27.78 -12.51 5.46
C VAL A 35 -28.11 -11.46 6.52
N PHE A 36 -29.23 -10.73 6.36
CA PHE A 36 -29.63 -9.66 7.29
C PHE A 36 -30.45 -10.14 8.49
N LYS A 37 -30.77 -11.45 8.59
CA LYS A 37 -31.42 -12.05 9.75
C LYS A 37 -30.43 -12.38 10.89
N TYR A 38 -29.16 -12.55 10.58
CA TYR A 38 -28.14 -13.02 11.53
C TYR A 38 -27.05 -11.98 11.72
N GLN A 39 -26.78 -11.65 12.99
CA GLN A 39 -25.78 -10.66 13.39
C GLN A 39 -24.39 -10.92 12.79
N GLU A 40 -23.93 -12.17 12.86
CA GLU A 40 -22.61 -12.56 12.37
C GLU A 40 -22.49 -12.35 10.85
N SER A 41 -23.56 -12.64 10.11
CA SER A 41 -23.59 -12.47 8.66
C SER A 41 -23.49 -10.99 8.27
N ILE A 42 -24.16 -10.10 9.01
CA ILE A 42 -24.15 -8.66 8.75
C ILE A 42 -22.75 -8.08 8.99
N GLN A 43 -22.15 -8.40 10.13
CA GLN A 43 -20.78 -7.98 10.43
C GLN A 43 -19.79 -8.65 9.49
N GLY A 44 -20.07 -9.88 9.07
CA GLY A 44 -19.27 -10.65 8.12
C GLY A 44 -19.17 -10.00 6.74
N LEU A 45 -20.18 -9.26 6.26
CA LEU A 45 -20.09 -8.50 5.01
C LEU A 45 -18.97 -7.45 5.08
N ILE A 46 -18.94 -6.68 6.16
CA ILE A 46 -17.91 -5.65 6.37
C ILE A 46 -16.55 -6.30 6.68
N GLY A 47 -16.51 -7.32 7.55
CA GLY A 47 -15.30 -8.06 7.87
C GLY A 47 -14.63 -8.66 6.63
N ARG A 48 -15.43 -9.32 5.76
CA ARG A 48 -14.93 -9.89 4.51
C ARG A 48 -14.41 -8.83 3.54
N SER A 49 -15.01 -7.63 3.54
CA SER A 49 -14.51 -6.51 2.74
C SER A 49 -13.14 -6.03 3.23
N TYR A 50 -12.89 -6.01 4.54
CA TYR A 50 -11.55 -5.78 5.07
C TYR A 50 -10.55 -6.86 4.63
N ASP A 51 -10.97 -8.15 4.60
CA ASP A 51 -10.12 -9.24 4.13
C ASP A 51 -9.72 -9.06 2.65
N TYR A 52 -10.65 -8.61 1.80
CA TYR A 52 -10.34 -8.30 0.40
C TYR A 52 -9.40 -7.09 0.26
N LEU A 53 -9.63 -6.02 1.02
CA LEU A 53 -8.93 -4.75 0.89
C LEU A 53 -7.70 -4.62 1.80
N GLY A 54 -7.52 -5.56 2.71
CA GLY A 54 -6.33 -5.65 3.53
C GLY A 54 -5.11 -6.04 2.68
N SER A 55 -3.92 -5.77 3.20
CA SER A 55 -2.66 -6.13 2.55
C SER A 55 -2.50 -7.62 2.22
N ASP A 56 -3.41 -8.46 2.72
CA ASP A 56 -3.42 -9.93 2.52
C ASP A 56 -4.44 -10.40 1.49
N GLY A 57 -5.17 -9.50 0.84
CA GLY A 57 -6.18 -9.66 -0.21
C GLY A 57 -6.49 -11.07 -0.70
N GLY A 58 -7.03 -11.94 0.12
CA GLY A 58 -7.67 -13.22 -0.23
C GLY A 58 -7.02 -14.19 -1.23
N ALA A 59 -6.11 -13.72 -2.04
CA ALA A 59 -5.34 -14.51 -3.00
C ALA A 59 -4.12 -15.10 -2.28
N LYS A 60 -4.15 -16.38 -2.03
CA LYS A 60 -3.19 -17.14 -1.20
C LYS A 60 -1.71 -17.04 -1.62
N ASN A 61 -1.36 -16.38 -2.72
CA ASN A 61 -0.02 -16.41 -3.31
C ASN A 61 0.69 -15.05 -3.44
N TYR A 62 0.04 -13.88 -3.11
CA TYR A 62 0.61 -12.54 -3.29
C TYR A 62 0.54 -11.64 -2.05
N ASN A 63 0.30 -12.16 -0.95
CA ASN A 63 -0.48 -11.65 0.16
C ASN A 63 0.14 -10.60 1.06
N SER A 64 1.38 -10.63 1.40
CA SER A 64 1.92 -9.70 2.40
C SER A 64 2.90 -8.71 1.80
N ASN A 65 3.23 -8.89 0.53
CA ASN A 65 4.32 -8.22 -0.14
C ASN A 65 3.88 -7.47 -1.39
N GLU A 66 2.55 -7.29 -1.62
CA GLU A 66 2.06 -6.58 -2.81
C GLU A 66 2.78 -5.25 -3.02
N MET A 67 2.90 -4.46 -1.96
CA MET A 67 3.58 -3.17 -2.01
C MET A 67 5.05 -3.32 -2.40
N ALA A 68 5.75 -4.30 -1.84
CA ALA A 68 7.15 -4.57 -2.16
C ALA A 68 7.32 -5.15 -3.56
N TYR A 69 6.40 -6.01 -4.02
CA TYR A 69 6.44 -6.55 -5.39
C TYR A 69 6.16 -5.49 -6.44
N LEU A 70 5.25 -4.54 -6.19
CA LEU A 70 4.99 -3.44 -7.11
C LEU A 70 6.23 -2.54 -7.29
N GLU A 71 7.11 -2.48 -6.29
CA GLU A 71 8.38 -1.78 -6.38
C GLU A 71 9.30 -2.40 -7.46
N CYS A 72 9.17 -3.71 -7.73
CA CYS A 72 9.90 -4.40 -8.81
C CYS A 72 9.40 -4.01 -10.22
N ALA A 73 8.29 -3.29 -10.33
CA ALA A 73 7.86 -2.63 -11.56
C ALA A 73 8.36 -1.19 -11.65
N THR A 74 9.43 -0.83 -10.95
CA THR A 74 9.97 0.54 -10.93
C THR A 74 11.48 0.55 -11.10
N ASP A 75 12.07 1.74 -11.02
CA ASP A 75 13.52 1.95 -11.00
C ASP A 75 14.15 1.75 -9.60
N ASN A 76 13.38 1.28 -8.60
CA ASN A 76 13.87 1.08 -7.24
C ASN A 76 14.33 -0.34 -6.93
N ALA A 77 13.72 -1.34 -7.57
CA ALA A 77 14.00 -2.73 -7.23
C ALA A 77 13.85 -3.68 -8.41
N VAL A 78 14.50 -4.84 -8.31
CA VAL A 78 14.29 -5.97 -9.21
C VAL A 78 13.95 -7.21 -8.42
N ARG A 79 13.19 -8.09 -9.04
CA ARG A 79 12.85 -9.38 -8.48
C ARG A 79 13.85 -10.45 -8.91
N ARG A 80 14.06 -11.47 -8.08
CA ARG A 80 14.87 -12.63 -8.43
C ARG A 80 14.28 -13.40 -9.63
N SER A 81 12.96 -13.66 -9.59
CA SER A 81 12.25 -14.21 -10.75
C SER A 81 12.24 -13.22 -11.92
N THR A 82 12.52 -13.69 -13.11
CA THR A 82 12.50 -12.89 -14.35
C THR A 82 11.24 -13.07 -15.18
N THR A 83 10.33 -13.97 -14.75
CA THR A 83 9.14 -14.39 -15.50
C THR A 83 7.82 -14.07 -14.82
N ASP A 84 7.84 -13.45 -13.64
CA ASP A 84 6.63 -13.04 -12.96
C ASP A 84 5.90 -11.93 -13.69
N ALA A 85 4.58 -11.88 -13.54
CA ALA A 85 3.72 -10.91 -14.20
C ALA A 85 4.15 -9.45 -13.95
N ILE A 86 4.61 -9.12 -12.74
CA ILE A 86 5.06 -7.76 -12.41
C ILE A 86 6.37 -7.40 -13.14
N VAL A 87 7.27 -8.36 -13.27
CA VAL A 87 8.52 -8.20 -14.03
C VAL A 87 8.23 -8.12 -15.52
N GLN A 88 7.35 -8.97 -16.04
CA GLN A 88 6.92 -8.92 -17.42
C GLN A 88 6.18 -7.62 -17.77
N PHE A 89 5.41 -7.07 -16.83
CA PHE A 89 4.82 -5.74 -16.98
C PHE A 89 5.90 -4.67 -17.17
N ALA A 90 6.93 -4.66 -16.31
CA ALA A 90 8.04 -3.69 -16.38
C ALA A 90 8.92 -3.86 -17.64
N LYS A 91 8.99 -5.07 -18.19
CA LYS A 91 9.74 -5.41 -19.42
C LYS A 91 8.90 -5.26 -20.70
N GLY A 92 7.61 -4.91 -20.59
CA GLY A 92 6.70 -4.85 -21.73
C GLY A 92 6.34 -6.22 -22.31
N GLU A 93 6.56 -7.29 -21.58
CA GLU A 93 6.34 -8.68 -22.00
C GLU A 93 5.02 -9.28 -21.47
N LEU A 94 4.23 -8.49 -20.72
CA LEU A 94 2.96 -8.96 -20.17
C LEU A 94 2.00 -9.37 -21.29
N THR A 95 1.49 -10.59 -21.21
CA THR A 95 0.58 -11.21 -22.19
C THR A 95 -0.79 -11.46 -21.55
N THR A 96 -1.79 -11.80 -22.38
CA THR A 96 -3.13 -12.20 -21.92
C THR A 96 -3.10 -13.43 -21.00
N GLY A 97 -2.18 -14.36 -21.24
CA GLY A 97 -2.04 -15.58 -20.43
C GLY A 97 -1.35 -15.37 -19.07
N ASN A 98 -0.70 -14.21 -18.84
CA ASN A 98 0.04 -13.93 -17.62
C ASN A 98 -0.44 -12.64 -16.91
N GLN A 99 -1.74 -12.35 -16.94
CA GLN A 99 -2.33 -11.17 -16.34
C GLN A 99 -2.95 -11.42 -14.95
N PHE A 100 -2.65 -12.53 -14.32
CA PHE A 100 -3.33 -12.90 -13.07
C PHE A 100 -3.20 -11.83 -11.97
N ILE A 101 -2.06 -11.13 -11.85
CA ILE A 101 -1.91 -10.06 -10.85
C ILE A 101 -2.86 -8.88 -11.13
N VAL A 102 -3.02 -8.49 -12.39
CA VAL A 102 -3.92 -7.40 -12.81
C VAL A 102 -5.37 -7.80 -12.59
N ARG A 103 -5.72 -9.03 -12.98
CA ARG A 103 -7.04 -9.62 -12.76
C ARG A 103 -7.37 -9.72 -11.28
N ASP A 104 -6.41 -10.15 -10.46
CA ASP A 104 -6.62 -10.34 -9.02
C ASP A 104 -6.85 -9.00 -8.30
N TYR A 105 -6.15 -7.92 -8.70
CA TYR A 105 -6.42 -6.57 -8.18
C TYR A 105 -7.83 -6.10 -8.51
N TRP A 106 -8.24 -6.24 -9.76
CA TRP A 106 -9.58 -5.86 -10.22
C TRP A 106 -10.67 -6.66 -9.50
N ALA A 107 -10.54 -7.97 -9.49
CA ALA A 107 -11.52 -8.87 -8.88
C ALA A 107 -11.63 -8.64 -7.35
N ARG A 108 -10.51 -8.40 -6.67
CA ARG A 108 -10.47 -8.12 -5.24
C ARG A 108 -11.32 -6.89 -4.89
N ASP A 109 -11.10 -5.81 -5.60
CA ASP A 109 -11.76 -4.53 -5.31
C ASP A 109 -13.25 -4.60 -5.65
N TYR A 110 -13.63 -5.21 -6.77
CA TYR A 110 -15.04 -5.38 -7.11
C TYR A 110 -15.78 -6.39 -6.21
N ASN A 111 -15.10 -7.41 -5.71
CA ASN A 111 -15.68 -8.31 -4.70
C ASN A 111 -15.97 -7.57 -3.38
N ALA A 112 -15.07 -6.69 -2.95
CA ALA A 112 -15.32 -5.84 -1.80
C ALA A 112 -16.49 -4.87 -2.07
N ILE A 113 -16.48 -4.16 -3.21
CA ILE A 113 -17.55 -3.25 -3.62
C ILE A 113 -18.92 -3.96 -3.65
N PHE A 114 -18.97 -5.19 -4.15
CA PHE A 114 -20.20 -5.98 -4.17
C PHE A 114 -20.77 -6.22 -2.75
N LEU A 115 -19.93 -6.64 -1.80
CA LEU A 115 -20.34 -6.88 -0.41
C LEU A 115 -20.81 -5.59 0.26
N LEU A 116 -20.08 -4.49 0.02
CA LEU A 116 -20.39 -3.17 0.57
C LEU A 116 -21.70 -2.62 -0.02
N ASN A 117 -21.93 -2.77 -1.32
CA ASN A 117 -23.18 -2.41 -1.97
C ASN A 117 -24.36 -3.24 -1.43
N LEU A 118 -24.14 -4.53 -1.16
CA LEU A 118 -25.16 -5.38 -0.54
C LEU A 118 -25.55 -4.86 0.85
N PHE A 119 -24.57 -4.40 1.65
CA PHE A 119 -24.81 -3.81 2.96
C PHE A 119 -25.54 -2.44 2.86
N LEU A 120 -25.17 -1.61 1.89
CA LEU A 120 -25.70 -0.26 1.72
C LEU A 120 -27.10 -0.22 1.08
N LYS A 121 -27.45 -1.22 0.26
CA LYS A 121 -28.70 -1.27 -0.49
C LYS A 121 -29.92 -1.10 0.43
N ASP A 122 -30.82 -0.19 0.05
CA ASP A 122 -32.08 0.08 0.77
C ASP A 122 -31.91 0.42 2.26
N ASN A 123 -30.72 0.90 2.65
CA ASN A 123 -30.32 1.11 4.05
C ASN A 123 -30.45 -0.17 4.91
N ARG A 124 -30.26 -1.34 4.33
CA ARG A 124 -30.37 -2.62 5.05
C ARG A 124 -29.43 -2.71 6.24
N GLY A 125 -28.18 -2.23 6.09
CA GLY A 125 -27.22 -2.19 7.19
C GLY A 125 -27.69 -1.34 8.37
N MET A 126 -28.29 -0.18 8.12
CA MET A 126 -28.83 0.70 9.16
C MET A 126 -30.07 0.14 9.87
N LYS A 127 -30.85 -0.71 9.18
CA LYS A 127 -32.02 -1.39 9.73
C LYS A 127 -31.66 -2.69 10.45
N ALA A 128 -30.40 -3.10 10.38
CA ALA A 128 -29.96 -4.38 10.92
C ALA A 128 -29.93 -4.36 12.47
N ARG A 129 -30.16 -5.52 13.06
CA ARG A 129 -30.06 -5.73 14.50
C ARG A 129 -28.81 -6.53 14.81
N VAL A 130 -27.72 -5.85 15.12
CA VAL A 130 -26.43 -6.44 15.52
C VAL A 130 -26.24 -6.53 17.02
N LEU A 131 -26.98 -5.74 17.80
CA LEU A 131 -26.99 -5.77 19.28
C LEU A 131 -28.42 -5.74 19.82
N ILE A 132 -28.59 -6.30 21.03
CA ILE A 132 -29.90 -6.38 21.69
C ILE A 132 -30.35 -4.98 22.15
N LYS A 133 -29.44 -4.19 22.76
CA LYS A 133 -29.75 -2.84 23.27
C LYS A 133 -29.86 -1.86 22.10
N PRO A 134 -31.03 -1.20 21.89
CA PRO A 134 -31.28 -0.36 20.71
C PRO A 134 -30.29 0.81 20.55
N GLU A 135 -29.93 1.49 21.64
CA GLU A 135 -29.01 2.63 21.65
C GLU A 135 -27.60 2.20 21.23
N LEU A 136 -27.10 1.05 21.72
CA LEU A 136 -25.80 0.51 21.34
C LEU A 136 -25.85 -0.05 19.91
N ASN A 137 -26.97 -0.67 19.52
CA ASN A 137 -27.18 -1.11 18.15
C ASN A 137 -27.07 0.06 17.19
N THR A 138 -27.70 1.19 17.48
CA THR A 138 -27.63 2.39 16.66
C THR A 138 -26.19 2.89 16.47
N LEU A 139 -25.37 2.86 17.51
CA LEU A 139 -23.96 3.24 17.42
C LEU A 139 -23.17 2.32 16.47
N VAL A 140 -23.36 1.02 16.63
CA VAL A 140 -22.63 0.02 15.83
C VAL A 140 -23.06 0.04 14.38
N VAL A 141 -24.37 0.06 14.09
CA VAL A 141 -24.85 0.09 12.69
C VAL A 141 -24.48 1.38 11.97
N ARG A 142 -24.46 2.53 12.67
CA ARG A 142 -23.94 3.79 12.11
C ARG A 142 -22.46 3.68 11.77
N ARG A 143 -21.63 3.13 12.67
CA ARG A 143 -20.22 2.91 12.40
C ARG A 143 -20.04 1.99 11.19
N LEU A 144 -20.74 0.84 11.14
CA LEU A 144 -20.68 -0.10 10.01
C LEU A 144 -21.13 0.56 8.69
N GLN A 145 -22.12 1.45 8.72
CA GLN A 145 -22.55 2.24 7.56
C GLN A 145 -21.42 3.16 7.07
N GLY A 146 -20.74 3.83 7.98
CA GLY A 146 -19.58 4.66 7.66
C GLY A 146 -18.40 3.83 7.14
N GLU A 147 -18.14 2.66 7.75
CA GLU A 147 -17.12 1.72 7.27
C GLU A 147 -17.45 1.24 5.84
N ALA A 148 -18.72 0.94 5.54
CA ALA A 148 -19.13 0.48 4.22
C ALA A 148 -18.84 1.54 3.13
N PHE A 149 -19.21 2.79 3.34
CA PHE A 149 -18.86 3.88 2.43
C PHE A 149 -17.35 4.09 2.35
N GLY A 150 -16.65 4.11 3.49
CA GLY A 150 -15.21 4.34 3.55
C GLY A 150 -14.38 3.26 2.88
N LEU A 151 -14.74 2.00 3.03
CA LEU A 151 -14.08 0.88 2.37
C LEU A 151 -14.37 0.86 0.86
N ARG A 152 -15.59 1.27 0.44
CA ARG A 152 -15.90 1.41 -0.99
C ARG A 152 -15.05 2.53 -1.61
N ALA A 153 -14.94 3.68 -0.95
CA ALA A 153 -14.04 4.75 -1.40
C ALA A 153 -12.58 4.29 -1.52
N TRP A 154 -12.10 3.43 -0.61
CA TRP A 154 -10.76 2.86 -0.67
C TRP A 154 -10.58 1.93 -1.87
N ALA A 155 -11.53 1.00 -2.09
CA ALA A 155 -11.53 0.09 -3.23
C ALA A 155 -11.59 0.85 -4.57
N GLU A 156 -12.50 1.83 -4.67
CA GLU A 156 -12.65 2.69 -5.84
C GLU A 156 -11.38 3.51 -6.10
N ARG A 157 -10.73 4.03 -5.05
CA ARG A 157 -9.44 4.71 -5.20
C ARG A 157 -8.34 3.76 -5.68
N ASP A 158 -8.31 2.52 -5.21
CA ASP A 158 -7.33 1.53 -5.65
C ASP A 158 -7.52 1.17 -7.12
N LEU A 159 -8.78 0.97 -7.55
CA LEU A 159 -9.13 0.80 -8.97
C LEU A 159 -8.69 2.00 -9.81
N LEU A 160 -8.98 3.23 -9.36
CA LEU A 160 -8.60 4.45 -10.08
C LEU A 160 -7.09 4.60 -10.18
N LYS A 161 -6.37 4.33 -9.09
CA LYS A 161 -4.91 4.40 -9.01
C LYS A 161 -4.23 3.42 -9.97
N LYS A 162 -4.74 2.20 -10.10
CA LYS A 162 -4.14 1.13 -10.91
C LYS A 162 -4.59 1.17 -12.37
N PHE A 163 -5.88 1.39 -12.61
CA PHE A 163 -6.50 1.21 -13.92
C PHE A 163 -6.95 2.52 -14.58
N GLY A 164 -6.94 3.63 -13.85
CA GLY A 164 -7.22 4.93 -14.43
C GLY A 164 -6.18 5.36 -15.45
N GLY A 165 -6.63 5.74 -16.66
CA GLY A 165 -5.71 6.12 -17.72
C GLY A 165 -6.42 6.59 -18.98
N LYS A 166 -5.61 6.96 -19.98
CA LYS A 166 -6.09 7.35 -21.30
C LYS A 166 -6.65 6.13 -22.03
N GLU A 167 -7.81 6.29 -22.68
CA GLU A 167 -8.40 5.22 -23.48
C GLU A 167 -7.56 4.89 -24.72
N LEU A 168 -7.57 3.63 -25.11
CA LEU A 168 -6.89 3.17 -26.33
C LEU A 168 -7.47 3.85 -27.57
N GLY A 169 -6.60 4.49 -28.34
CA GLY A 169 -6.96 5.15 -29.60
C GLY A 169 -7.83 6.40 -29.47
N GLY A 170 -8.04 6.90 -28.26
CA GLY A 170 -8.84 8.08 -27.96
C GLY A 170 -8.08 9.13 -27.16
N ALA A 171 -8.82 10.15 -26.68
CA ALA A 171 -8.27 11.24 -25.88
C ALA A 171 -8.82 11.29 -24.45
N ARG A 172 -9.88 10.51 -24.15
CA ARG A 172 -10.55 10.56 -22.86
C ARG A 172 -9.69 9.93 -21.78
N LEU A 173 -9.67 10.54 -20.61
CA LEU A 173 -9.16 9.92 -19.39
C LEU A 173 -10.31 9.16 -18.74
N LEU A 174 -10.16 7.84 -18.62
CA LEU A 174 -11.15 6.94 -18.05
C LEU A 174 -10.65 6.38 -16.73
N GLY A 175 -11.58 6.17 -15.81
CA GLY A 175 -11.34 5.45 -14.56
C GLY A 175 -11.80 4.00 -14.65
N PHE A 176 -12.74 3.65 -13.80
CA PHE A 176 -13.33 2.32 -13.64
C PHE A 176 -14.86 2.42 -13.80
N PRO A 177 -15.58 1.33 -14.06
CA PRO A 177 -17.05 1.31 -13.97
C PRO A 177 -17.52 1.59 -12.55
N ILE A 178 -18.26 2.69 -12.34
CA ILE A 178 -18.86 3.03 -11.05
C ILE A 178 -20.06 2.11 -10.83
N VAL A 179 -19.99 1.28 -9.78
CA VAL A 179 -21.03 0.31 -9.41
C VAL A 179 -21.44 0.57 -7.96
N THR A 180 -22.62 1.18 -7.78
CA THR A 180 -23.15 1.54 -6.44
C THR A 180 -24.27 0.62 -5.97
N GLU A 181 -24.69 -0.35 -6.79
CA GLU A 181 -25.71 -1.35 -6.48
C GLU A 181 -25.13 -2.77 -6.60
N PRO A 182 -25.61 -3.74 -5.81
CA PRO A 182 -25.17 -5.11 -5.97
C PRO A 182 -25.69 -5.69 -7.29
N LEU A 183 -24.77 -6.04 -8.18
CA LEU A 183 -25.11 -6.65 -9.48
C LEU A 183 -25.58 -8.09 -9.29
N ASN A 184 -26.52 -8.55 -10.12
CA ASN A 184 -27.00 -9.92 -10.13
C ASN A 184 -26.21 -10.75 -11.14
N ALA A 185 -25.78 -11.95 -10.75
CA ALA A 185 -25.04 -12.86 -11.63
C ALA A 185 -25.83 -13.28 -12.89
N SER A 186 -27.17 -13.19 -12.85
CA SER A 186 -28.06 -13.50 -13.97
C SER A 186 -28.25 -12.33 -14.96
N GLU A 187 -27.77 -11.14 -14.63
CA GLU A 187 -27.87 -9.98 -15.50
C GLU A 187 -26.68 -9.95 -16.46
N ASN A 188 -26.97 -9.63 -17.72
CA ASN A 188 -25.90 -9.37 -18.69
C ASN A 188 -25.25 -8.01 -18.35
N ILE A 189 -24.13 -8.06 -17.66
CA ILE A 189 -23.39 -6.88 -17.20
C ILE A 189 -22.49 -6.42 -18.34
N ASP A 190 -22.92 -5.41 -19.09
CA ASP A 190 -22.14 -4.75 -20.14
C ASP A 190 -21.98 -3.28 -19.80
N VAL A 191 -21.07 -2.98 -18.87
CA VAL A 191 -20.80 -1.64 -18.38
C VAL A 191 -19.57 -1.03 -19.06
N GLU A 192 -19.59 0.30 -19.23
CA GLU A 192 -18.43 1.06 -19.69
C GLU A 192 -17.66 1.69 -18.53
N ARG A 193 -16.44 2.10 -18.79
CA ARG A 193 -15.63 2.87 -17.84
C ARG A 193 -16.15 4.29 -17.75
N ASN A 194 -16.32 4.80 -16.54
CA ASN A 194 -16.63 6.20 -16.29
C ASN A 194 -15.40 7.09 -16.55
N THR A 195 -15.63 8.40 -16.71
CA THR A 195 -14.51 9.34 -16.80
C THR A 195 -13.67 9.33 -15.52
N TYR A 196 -12.40 9.69 -15.62
CA TYR A 196 -11.52 9.82 -14.45
C TYR A 196 -12.12 10.80 -13.44
N ASP A 197 -12.64 11.92 -13.90
CA ASP A 197 -13.27 12.96 -13.08
C ASP A 197 -14.52 12.47 -12.34
N ASP A 198 -15.36 11.66 -12.98
CA ASP A 198 -16.55 11.10 -12.34
C ASP A 198 -16.17 10.07 -11.27
N CYS A 199 -15.13 9.27 -11.53
CA CYS A 199 -14.57 8.35 -10.52
C CYS A 199 -14.01 9.11 -9.31
N VAL A 200 -13.29 10.22 -9.51
CA VAL A 200 -12.84 11.08 -8.41
C VAL A 200 -14.01 11.62 -7.60
N LYS A 201 -15.05 12.15 -8.27
CA LYS A 201 -16.26 12.66 -7.59
C LYS A 201 -16.95 11.57 -6.77
N GLN A 202 -17.06 10.36 -7.29
CA GLN A 202 -17.66 9.22 -6.61
C GLN A 202 -16.88 8.86 -5.33
N ILE A 203 -15.54 8.74 -5.41
CA ILE A 203 -14.67 8.46 -4.25
C ILE A 203 -14.85 9.54 -3.17
N ILE A 204 -14.88 10.82 -3.57
CA ILE A 204 -15.07 11.94 -2.64
C ILE A 204 -16.46 11.90 -2.00
N ALA A 205 -17.51 11.60 -2.76
CA ALA A 205 -18.87 11.49 -2.25
C ALA A 205 -19.02 10.36 -1.23
N ASP A 206 -18.35 9.24 -1.44
CA ASP A 206 -18.32 8.13 -0.50
C ASP A 206 -17.55 8.48 0.78
N CYS A 207 -16.42 9.18 0.66
CA CYS A 207 -15.71 9.71 1.83
C CYS A 207 -16.58 10.67 2.65
N ASP A 208 -17.31 11.58 1.97
CA ASP A 208 -18.20 12.54 2.64
C ASP A 208 -19.41 11.83 3.28
N SER A 209 -19.91 10.77 2.67
CA SER A 209 -20.96 9.93 3.24
C SER A 209 -20.45 9.17 4.47
N ALA A 210 -19.24 8.61 4.41
CA ALA A 210 -18.61 7.92 5.54
C ALA A 210 -18.40 8.86 6.74
N LEU A 211 -17.94 10.10 6.51
CA LEU A 211 -17.72 11.11 7.55
C LEU A 211 -18.98 11.49 8.35
N LYS A 212 -20.20 11.25 7.80
CA LYS A 212 -21.47 11.46 8.54
C LYS A 212 -21.70 10.43 9.63
N TYR A 213 -21.03 9.29 9.57
CA TYR A 213 -21.29 8.12 10.41
C TYR A 213 -20.08 7.68 11.24
N LEU A 214 -18.86 7.85 10.70
CA LEU A 214 -17.63 7.44 11.38
C LEU A 214 -17.25 8.38 12.51
N PRO A 215 -16.61 7.86 13.59
CA PRO A 215 -15.89 8.71 14.53
C PRO A 215 -14.69 9.38 13.83
N LEU A 216 -14.25 10.51 14.38
CA LEU A 216 -13.07 11.20 13.88
C LEU A 216 -11.83 10.28 13.86
N ALA A 217 -11.64 9.55 14.96
CA ALA A 217 -10.64 8.50 15.10
C ALA A 217 -11.08 7.46 16.13
N HIS A 218 -10.63 6.22 15.99
CA HIS A 218 -10.85 5.17 16.98
C HIS A 218 -9.84 5.30 18.13
N ARG A 219 -10.11 6.20 19.07
CA ARG A 219 -9.25 6.50 20.23
C ARG A 219 -10.07 6.63 21.51
N ASP A 220 -9.66 5.93 22.59
CA ASP A 220 -10.38 5.92 23.86
C ASP A 220 -10.45 7.30 24.52
N TYR A 221 -9.41 8.13 24.38
CA TYR A 221 -9.36 9.46 24.96
C TYR A 221 -10.45 10.42 24.41
N LEU A 222 -11.06 10.09 23.27
CA LEU A 222 -12.21 10.84 22.73
C LEU A 222 -13.52 10.54 23.48
N TYR A 223 -13.53 9.53 24.35
CA TYR A 223 -14.71 9.00 25.04
C TYR A 223 -14.49 8.88 26.56
N THR A 224 -13.75 9.80 27.18
CA THR A 224 -13.34 9.70 28.60
C THR A 224 -14.29 10.32 29.59
N SER A 225 -15.33 11.08 29.19
CA SER A 225 -16.19 11.83 30.10
C SER A 225 -17.66 11.47 30.00
N GLY A 226 -18.32 11.35 31.19
CA GLY A 226 -19.77 11.22 31.34
C GLY A 226 -20.35 10.00 30.59
N TYR A 227 -21.52 10.17 29.97
CA TYR A 227 -22.21 9.12 29.20
C TYR A 227 -21.43 8.67 27.92
N LEU A 228 -20.37 9.38 27.57
CA LEU A 228 -19.51 9.00 26.44
C LEU A 228 -18.56 7.85 26.77
N SER A 229 -18.29 7.58 28.06
CA SER A 229 -17.36 6.52 28.48
C SER A 229 -17.79 5.14 27.97
N ASP A 230 -19.08 4.85 27.91
CA ASP A 230 -19.61 3.57 27.43
C ASP A 230 -19.43 3.39 25.90
N LYS A 231 -19.22 4.49 25.17
CA LYS A 231 -19.06 4.45 23.71
C LYS A 231 -17.68 3.96 23.29
N LYS A 232 -16.66 4.03 24.17
CA LYS A 232 -15.30 3.56 23.86
C LYS A 232 -15.25 2.09 23.44
N ASP A 233 -16.11 1.25 24.02
CA ASP A 233 -16.16 -0.18 23.73
C ASP A 233 -16.67 -0.47 22.29
N PHE A 234 -17.33 0.49 21.66
CA PHE A 234 -17.90 0.37 20.32
C PHE A 234 -17.25 1.27 19.28
N LEU A 235 -16.66 2.39 19.70
CA LEU A 235 -16.08 3.40 18.82
C LEU A 235 -14.61 3.72 19.13
N GLY A 236 -14.09 3.27 20.26
CA GLY A 236 -12.74 3.54 20.74
C GLY A 236 -11.67 2.64 20.09
N SER A 237 -10.54 2.53 20.79
CA SER A 237 -9.31 1.90 20.28
C SER A 237 -9.40 0.39 20.07
N VAL A 238 -10.43 -0.28 20.57
CA VAL A 238 -10.76 -1.67 20.16
C VAL A 238 -10.99 -1.81 18.64
N ASN A 239 -11.33 -0.71 17.97
CA ASN A 239 -11.54 -0.62 16.53
C ASN A 239 -10.40 0.10 15.78
N TRP A 240 -9.23 0.26 16.38
CA TRP A 240 -8.14 1.08 15.84
C TRP A 240 -7.68 0.71 14.43
N ASN A 241 -7.87 -0.56 14.00
CA ASN A 241 -7.57 -1.07 12.67
C ASN A 241 -8.73 -0.90 11.67
N ARG A 242 -9.83 -0.28 12.07
CA ARG A 242 -10.96 0.03 11.19
C ARG A 242 -10.82 1.43 10.62
N VAL A 243 -11.43 1.67 9.47
CA VAL A 243 -11.46 3.02 8.87
C VAL A 243 -12.21 3.99 9.76
N ASP A 244 -11.72 5.23 9.80
CA ASP A 244 -12.22 6.33 10.61
C ASP A 244 -12.21 7.65 9.82
N GLY A 245 -12.56 8.76 10.45
CA GLY A 245 -12.58 10.08 9.80
C GLY A 245 -11.21 10.51 9.29
N MET A 246 -10.12 10.16 9.99
CA MET A 246 -8.76 10.47 9.53
C MET A 246 -8.40 9.67 8.29
N THR A 247 -8.83 8.43 8.20
CA THR A 247 -8.70 7.61 7.00
C THR A 247 -9.42 8.25 5.81
N MET A 248 -10.65 8.77 6.02
CA MET A 248 -11.40 9.46 4.97
C MET A 248 -10.70 10.72 4.48
N TYR A 249 -10.18 11.56 5.38
CA TYR A 249 -9.40 12.73 4.97
C TYR A 249 -8.13 12.33 4.21
N SER A 250 -7.49 11.22 4.59
CA SER A 250 -6.32 10.71 3.89
C SER A 250 -6.66 10.22 2.48
N ILE A 251 -7.76 9.49 2.30
CA ILE A 251 -8.24 9.05 0.97
C ILE A 251 -8.52 10.28 0.10
N LYS A 252 -9.22 11.30 0.63
CA LYS A 252 -9.47 12.54 -0.09
C LYS A 252 -8.16 13.24 -0.49
N ALA A 253 -7.21 13.39 0.42
CA ALA A 253 -5.91 14.01 0.14
C ALA A 253 -5.17 13.31 -1.00
N MET A 254 -5.07 11.98 -0.93
CA MET A 254 -4.37 11.18 -1.94
C MET A 254 -5.11 11.16 -3.30
N THR A 255 -6.44 11.17 -3.29
CA THR A 255 -7.27 11.22 -4.52
C THR A 255 -7.09 12.57 -5.21
N TYR A 256 -7.20 13.67 -4.48
CA TYR A 256 -6.96 15.02 -5.03
C TYR A 256 -5.52 15.18 -5.51
N LEU A 257 -4.52 14.64 -4.79
CA LEU A 257 -3.12 14.69 -5.19
C LEU A 257 -2.89 14.03 -6.55
N SER A 258 -3.46 12.84 -6.74
CA SER A 258 -3.40 12.14 -8.04
C SER A 258 -4.10 12.94 -9.13
N TRP A 259 -5.29 13.45 -8.86
CA TRP A 259 -6.08 14.24 -9.80
C TRP A 259 -5.45 15.61 -10.13
N ALA A 260 -4.68 16.19 -9.20
CA ALA A 260 -3.94 17.43 -9.41
C ALA A 260 -2.65 17.24 -10.22
N SER A 261 -2.13 16.01 -10.31
CA SER A 261 -0.85 15.72 -10.93
C SER A 261 -0.87 15.86 -12.44
N LYS A 262 0.28 16.16 -13.04
CA LYS A 262 0.48 16.53 -14.45
C LYS A 262 -0.31 15.67 -15.44
N ARG A 263 -0.33 14.35 -15.28
CA ARG A 263 -1.01 13.41 -16.17
C ARG A 263 -2.53 13.62 -16.22
N PHE A 264 -3.13 13.92 -15.08
CA PHE A 264 -4.58 14.02 -14.89
C PHE A 264 -5.08 15.48 -14.78
N ASN A 265 -4.16 16.43 -14.82
CA ASN A 265 -4.43 17.86 -14.71
C ASN A 265 -3.62 18.67 -15.75
N PRO A 266 -3.88 18.47 -17.05
CA PRO A 266 -3.09 19.12 -18.11
C PRO A 266 -3.21 20.64 -18.11
N THR A 267 -4.30 21.17 -17.57
CA THR A 267 -4.56 22.62 -17.42
C THR A 267 -4.00 23.22 -16.13
N ASN A 268 -3.40 22.38 -15.27
CA ASN A 268 -2.87 22.75 -13.96
C ASN A 268 -3.86 23.51 -13.08
N GLU A 269 -5.06 22.96 -12.90
CA GLU A 269 -6.07 23.52 -12.00
C GLU A 269 -5.59 23.53 -10.56
N VAL A 270 -5.20 24.71 -10.07
CA VAL A 270 -4.61 24.91 -8.73
C VAL A 270 -5.55 24.48 -7.60
N ALA A 271 -6.86 24.59 -7.79
CA ALA A 271 -7.86 24.18 -6.79
C ALA A 271 -7.78 22.68 -6.44
N ARG A 272 -7.29 21.82 -7.34
CA ARG A 272 -7.07 20.40 -7.07
C ARG A 272 -5.89 20.21 -6.11
N TRP A 273 -4.81 20.98 -6.30
CA TRP A 273 -3.65 20.99 -5.39
C TRP A 273 -4.04 21.54 -4.01
N ASP A 274 -4.77 22.65 -3.96
CA ASP A 274 -5.26 23.23 -2.70
C ASP A 274 -6.10 22.21 -1.90
N SER A 275 -7.01 21.50 -2.57
CA SER A 275 -7.82 20.46 -1.95
C SER A 275 -6.97 19.31 -1.39
N ALA A 276 -5.94 18.86 -2.11
CA ALA A 276 -5.00 17.85 -1.62
C ALA A 276 -4.28 18.31 -0.35
N ALA A 277 -3.73 19.54 -0.37
CA ALA A 277 -3.06 20.15 0.79
C ALA A 277 -4.00 20.29 1.97
N LYS A 278 -5.23 20.76 1.75
CA LYS A 278 -6.27 20.94 2.79
C LYS A 278 -6.56 19.66 3.57
N TYR A 279 -6.80 18.56 2.86
CA TYR A 279 -7.14 17.30 3.52
C TYR A 279 -5.93 16.63 4.16
N ALA A 280 -4.75 16.75 3.57
CA ALA A 280 -3.50 16.29 4.19
C ALA A 280 -3.21 17.04 5.48
N ALA A 281 -3.35 18.38 5.49
CA ALA A 281 -3.16 19.22 6.68
C ALA A 281 -4.09 18.83 7.84
N LYS A 282 -5.37 18.49 7.57
CA LYS A 282 -6.29 18.01 8.61
C LYS A 282 -5.77 16.77 9.34
N VAL A 283 -5.17 15.84 8.61
CA VAL A 283 -4.58 14.64 9.22
C VAL A 283 -3.30 14.98 9.97
N MET A 284 -2.47 15.86 9.43
CA MET A 284 -1.25 16.32 10.10
C MET A 284 -1.57 17.04 11.41
N ASP A 285 -2.60 17.90 11.42
CA ASP A 285 -3.08 18.59 12.62
C ASP A 285 -3.55 17.61 13.68
N PHE A 286 -4.35 16.62 13.30
CA PHE A 286 -4.82 15.60 14.24
C PHE A 286 -3.66 14.78 14.83
N LYS A 287 -2.66 14.44 14.02
CA LYS A 287 -1.52 13.65 14.48
C LYS A 287 -0.60 14.40 15.41
N ARG A 288 -0.42 15.70 15.22
CA ARG A 288 0.58 16.52 15.90
C ARG A 288 0.40 16.53 17.42
N ALA A 289 1.52 16.42 18.15
CA ALA A 289 1.57 16.62 19.59
C ALA A 289 1.09 18.04 19.97
N GLY A 290 0.26 18.14 21.02
CA GLY A 290 -0.31 19.41 21.50
C GLY A 290 -1.54 19.90 20.73
N SER A 291 -2.00 19.19 19.70
CA SER A 291 -3.27 19.47 19.05
C SER A 291 -4.44 19.07 19.98
N PRO A 292 -5.50 19.90 20.11
CA PRO A 292 -6.70 19.49 20.83
C PRO A 292 -7.25 18.18 20.23
N ASN A 293 -7.47 17.18 21.07
CA ASN A 293 -7.87 15.83 20.65
C ASN A 293 -6.88 15.13 19.68
N GLY A 294 -5.63 15.58 19.63
CA GLY A 294 -4.60 15.00 18.78
C GLY A 294 -4.03 13.69 19.31
N ASP A 295 -3.41 12.92 18.40
CA ASP A 295 -2.77 11.63 18.71
C ASP A 295 -1.45 11.75 19.48
N GLY A 296 -0.90 12.97 19.57
CA GLY A 296 0.36 13.23 20.25
C GLY A 296 1.58 12.61 19.53
N TYR A 297 1.52 12.49 18.21
CA TYR A 297 2.66 12.05 17.40
C TYR A 297 3.75 13.13 17.36
N ASP A 298 4.98 12.70 17.52
CA ASP A 298 6.17 13.52 17.37
C ASP A 298 6.75 13.33 15.95
N PRO A 299 6.58 14.30 15.04
CA PRO A 299 7.03 14.16 13.66
C PRO A 299 8.57 14.13 13.50
N SER A 300 9.35 14.36 14.55
CA SER A 300 10.80 14.15 14.54
C SER A 300 11.20 12.68 14.66
N LYS A 301 10.25 11.81 15.00
CA LYS A 301 10.47 10.37 15.15
C LYS A 301 10.03 9.64 13.89
N ARG A 302 10.89 8.73 13.43
CA ARG A 302 10.57 7.80 12.35
C ARG A 302 9.68 6.67 12.87
N VAL A 303 8.81 6.16 11.99
CA VAL A 303 7.96 5.01 12.30
C VAL A 303 8.77 3.81 12.79
N ASP A 304 8.31 3.17 13.85
CA ASP A 304 8.75 1.84 14.25
C ASP A 304 7.81 0.79 13.64
N PHE A 305 8.27 0.12 12.61
CA PHE A 305 7.48 -0.92 11.93
C PHE A 305 7.21 -2.17 12.78
N ASN A 306 7.86 -2.31 13.93
CA ASN A 306 7.59 -3.40 14.88
C ASN A 306 6.57 -2.98 15.95
N ASP A 307 6.29 -1.70 16.09
CA ASP A 307 5.22 -1.22 16.96
C ASP A 307 3.91 -1.12 16.16
N VAL A 308 3.04 -2.08 16.39
CA VAL A 308 1.73 -2.16 15.73
C VAL A 308 0.81 -0.99 16.07
N TYR A 309 1.12 -0.27 17.16
CA TYR A 309 0.40 0.93 17.62
C TYR A 309 1.20 2.22 17.42
N ASP A 310 2.23 2.19 16.56
CA ASP A 310 3.03 3.39 16.30
C ASP A 310 2.13 4.57 15.92
N LYS A 311 2.32 5.69 16.61
CA LYS A 311 1.47 6.87 16.45
C LYS A 311 1.56 7.53 15.08
N SER A 312 2.57 7.22 14.27
CA SER A 312 2.64 7.66 12.89
C SER A 312 1.60 6.99 11.99
N ILE A 313 1.09 5.81 12.38
CA ILE A 313 0.11 5.05 11.60
C ILE A 313 -1.24 5.79 11.65
N VAL A 314 -1.80 6.08 10.48
CA VAL A 314 -3.15 6.61 10.32
C VAL A 314 -4.15 5.47 10.24
N TRP A 315 -3.87 4.50 9.38
CA TRP A 315 -4.71 3.31 9.22
C TRP A 315 -3.86 2.08 8.93
N SER A 316 -4.16 1.02 9.67
CA SER A 316 -3.60 -0.32 9.47
C SER A 316 -4.77 -1.30 9.37
N SER A 317 -4.83 -2.06 8.30
CA SER A 317 -5.95 -2.99 8.06
C SER A 317 -5.88 -4.27 8.88
N ARG A 318 -4.71 -4.65 9.38
CA ARG A 318 -4.51 -5.90 10.14
C ARG A 318 -3.27 -5.87 11.01
N LEU A 319 -3.35 -6.60 12.12
CA LEU A 319 -2.21 -7.03 12.92
C LEU A 319 -1.72 -8.39 12.43
N ALA A 320 -0.48 -8.50 12.01
CA ALA A 320 0.16 -9.78 11.86
C ALA A 320 0.89 -10.12 13.17
N GLU A 321 0.32 -11.01 13.97
CA GLU A 321 0.89 -11.38 15.27
C GLU A 321 2.21 -12.15 15.14
N ASN A 322 2.42 -12.88 14.05
CA ASN A 322 3.56 -13.75 13.81
C ASN A 322 4.04 -13.66 12.36
N ASP A 323 4.75 -12.60 12.00
CA ASP A 323 5.18 -12.37 10.62
C ASP A 323 6.71 -12.39 10.47
N ILE A 324 7.21 -13.15 9.50
CA ILE A 324 8.61 -13.16 9.02
C ILE A 324 8.68 -12.87 7.51
N THR A 325 7.58 -12.46 6.92
CA THR A 325 7.42 -12.42 5.46
C THR A 325 8.40 -11.46 4.80
N MET A 326 8.64 -10.29 5.41
CA MET A 326 9.57 -9.30 4.85
C MET A 326 11.02 -9.78 4.92
N GLU A 327 11.42 -10.45 6.03
CA GLU A 327 12.74 -11.03 6.14
C GLU A 327 12.98 -12.11 5.09
N SER A 328 11.98 -12.95 4.82
CA SER A 328 12.09 -14.01 3.82
C SER A 328 12.18 -13.45 2.39
N VAL A 329 11.70 -12.25 2.15
CA VAL A 329 11.77 -11.57 0.84
C VAL A 329 13.07 -10.81 0.67
N PHE A 330 13.55 -10.14 1.71
CA PHE A 330 14.61 -9.16 1.61
C PHE A 330 15.99 -9.64 2.02
N PHE A 331 16.10 -10.70 2.81
CA PHE A 331 17.40 -11.18 3.32
C PHE A 331 17.95 -12.38 2.54
N PRO A 332 19.28 -12.56 2.51
CA PRO A 332 19.88 -13.69 1.80
C PRO A 332 19.57 -15.04 2.47
N ALA A 333 19.60 -16.10 1.68
CA ALA A 333 19.35 -17.47 2.17
C ALA A 333 20.33 -17.91 3.25
N ALA A 334 21.61 -17.56 3.12
CA ALA A 334 22.65 -17.86 4.09
C ALA A 334 22.38 -17.26 5.48
N ALA A 335 21.64 -16.17 5.50
CA ALA A 335 21.26 -15.47 6.72
C ALA A 335 20.28 -16.24 7.59
N ASN A 336 19.58 -17.23 7.07
CA ASN A 336 18.48 -17.94 7.74
C ASN A 336 18.79 -19.40 8.09
N GLY A 337 20.04 -19.85 8.02
CA GLY A 337 20.41 -21.19 8.44
C GLY A 337 19.69 -22.34 7.73
N ASN A 338 19.39 -22.21 6.44
CA ASN A 338 18.99 -23.26 5.50
C ASN A 338 17.53 -23.77 5.48
N ASN A 339 16.54 -23.21 6.20
CA ASN A 339 15.32 -24.02 6.34
C ASN A 339 13.96 -23.41 5.97
N PHE A 340 13.80 -22.15 5.56
CA PHE A 340 12.44 -21.62 5.30
C PHE A 340 12.35 -20.62 4.14
N GLY A 341 11.78 -21.04 3.03
CA GLY A 341 11.13 -20.21 2.01
C GLY A 341 12.04 -19.53 0.96
N PRO A 342 11.48 -18.74 0.03
CA PRO A 342 12.26 -18.00 -0.95
C PRO A 342 12.96 -16.82 -0.27
N TYR A 343 14.27 -16.84 -0.19
CA TYR A 343 15.11 -15.78 0.37
C TYR A 343 15.70 -14.94 -0.74
N GLY A 344 15.94 -13.64 -0.47
CA GLY A 344 16.56 -12.76 -1.44
C GLY A 344 15.74 -12.59 -2.72
N ASP A 345 14.42 -12.45 -2.59
CA ASP A 345 13.53 -12.35 -3.75
C ASP A 345 13.54 -10.95 -4.37
N ILE A 346 13.70 -9.90 -3.57
CA ILE A 346 13.71 -8.51 -4.00
C ILE A 346 15.02 -7.84 -3.62
N GLY A 347 15.74 -7.33 -4.61
CA GLY A 347 16.95 -6.53 -4.45
C GLY A 347 16.74 -5.08 -4.86
N ALA A 348 17.36 -4.13 -4.14
CA ALA A 348 17.37 -2.73 -4.51
C ALA A 348 18.26 -2.50 -5.74
N THR A 349 17.99 -1.44 -6.51
CA THR A 349 18.81 -1.02 -7.65
C THR A 349 19.86 0.02 -7.27
N SER A 350 20.89 0.19 -8.10
CA SER A 350 21.85 1.28 -7.98
C SER A 350 21.18 2.65 -8.17
N GLU A 351 20.14 2.73 -9.01
CA GLU A 351 19.33 3.95 -9.20
C GLU A 351 18.65 4.39 -7.91
N PHE A 352 18.15 3.42 -7.13
CA PHE A 352 17.57 3.73 -5.83
C PHE A 352 18.65 4.12 -4.80
N VAL A 353 19.78 3.44 -4.78
CA VAL A 353 20.93 3.84 -3.94
C VAL A 353 21.39 5.25 -4.29
N GLY A 354 21.41 5.60 -5.58
CA GLY A 354 21.74 6.95 -6.05
C GLY A 354 20.76 8.04 -5.60
N ALA A 355 19.50 7.68 -5.30
CA ALA A 355 18.51 8.63 -4.80
C ALA A 355 18.85 9.20 -3.41
N PHE A 356 19.56 8.44 -2.59
CA PHE A 356 20.07 8.92 -1.30
C PHE A 356 21.25 9.86 -1.53
N GLY A 357 21.21 11.03 -0.94
CA GLY A 357 22.30 11.98 -0.93
C GLY A 357 23.43 11.61 0.05
N ASP A 358 24.26 12.58 0.34
CA ASP A 358 25.25 12.50 1.40
C ASP A 358 24.65 12.82 2.78
N LYS A 359 25.45 12.65 3.84
CA LYS A 359 25.02 12.93 5.23
C LYS A 359 24.66 14.39 5.52
N ASN A 360 25.05 15.31 4.64
CA ASN A 360 24.74 16.73 4.73
C ASN A 360 23.49 17.10 3.91
N GLY A 361 22.90 16.14 3.20
CA GLY A 361 21.66 16.30 2.43
C GLY A 361 21.85 16.64 0.96
N TYR A 362 23.08 16.78 0.45
CA TYR A 362 23.34 17.03 -0.98
C TYR A 362 23.16 15.76 -1.82
N PRO A 363 22.59 15.83 -3.03
CA PRO A 363 22.66 14.75 -4.00
C PRO A 363 24.11 14.32 -4.22
N ILE A 364 24.36 13.05 -4.52
CA ILE A 364 25.75 12.56 -4.73
C ILE A 364 26.46 13.27 -5.89
N SER A 365 25.72 13.74 -6.90
CA SER A 365 26.25 14.53 -8.03
C SER A 365 26.73 15.94 -7.64
N GLU A 366 26.27 16.46 -6.50
CA GLU A 366 26.60 17.80 -5.98
C GLU A 366 27.38 17.73 -4.66
N SER A 367 27.65 16.53 -4.17
CA SER A 367 28.30 16.31 -2.88
C SER A 367 29.82 16.54 -2.95
N ALA A 368 30.34 17.38 -2.07
CA ALA A 368 31.77 17.57 -1.90
C ALA A 368 32.49 16.44 -1.13
N ILE A 369 31.72 15.53 -0.51
CA ILE A 369 32.26 14.47 0.36
C ILE A 369 31.98 13.05 -0.17
N TYR A 370 31.29 12.95 -1.31
CA TYR A 370 31.05 11.66 -1.95
C TYR A 370 32.32 11.16 -2.66
N ASP A 371 32.69 9.90 -2.40
CA ASP A 371 33.79 9.22 -3.04
C ASP A 371 33.26 8.00 -3.82
N ALA A 372 33.37 8.04 -5.14
CA ALA A 372 32.90 6.94 -5.99
C ALA A 372 33.66 5.61 -5.76
N THR A 373 34.85 5.63 -5.19
CA THR A 373 35.60 4.42 -4.80
C THR A 373 35.06 3.80 -3.50
N LYS A 374 34.32 4.58 -2.71
CA LYS A 374 33.66 4.19 -1.46
C LYS A 374 32.19 4.59 -1.47
N PRO A 375 31.39 4.06 -2.41
CA PRO A 375 30.07 4.60 -2.74
C PRO A 375 29.04 4.53 -1.61
N PHE A 376 29.36 3.79 -0.56
CA PHE A 376 28.47 3.59 0.59
C PHE A 376 28.86 4.44 1.80
N ASP A 377 29.98 5.16 1.76
CA ASP A 377 30.43 6.00 2.85
C ASP A 377 29.79 7.40 2.79
N ASN A 378 29.66 8.04 3.95
CA ASN A 378 29.13 9.40 4.11
C ASN A 378 27.76 9.64 3.48
N ARG A 379 26.90 8.63 3.40
CA ARG A 379 25.56 8.72 2.81
C ARG A 379 24.53 9.27 3.80
N ASP A 380 23.41 9.71 3.26
CA ASP A 380 22.20 10.01 4.02
C ASP A 380 21.95 8.93 5.07
N PRO A 381 21.70 9.26 6.34
CA PRO A 381 21.46 8.24 7.39
C PRO A 381 20.36 7.24 7.04
N ARG A 382 19.36 7.66 6.26
CA ARG A 382 18.25 6.78 5.82
C ARG A 382 18.72 5.67 4.88
N PHE A 383 19.80 5.89 4.11
CA PHE A 383 20.43 4.84 3.31
C PHE A 383 20.78 3.62 4.17
N TYR A 384 21.45 3.86 5.29
CA TYR A 384 21.86 2.77 6.20
C TYR A 384 20.68 2.09 6.91
N ALA A 385 19.55 2.78 7.03
CA ALA A 385 18.32 2.21 7.58
C ALA A 385 17.54 1.35 6.55
N VAL A 386 17.80 1.52 5.25
CA VAL A 386 17.01 0.90 4.17
C VAL A 386 17.79 -0.16 3.41
N ILE A 387 19.11 -0.04 3.27
CA ILE A 387 19.95 -0.86 2.39
C ILE A 387 21.05 -1.57 3.16
N ASN A 388 21.24 -2.87 2.85
CA ASN A 388 22.42 -3.65 3.17
C ASN A 388 23.23 -3.90 1.89
N TYR A 389 24.55 -3.83 2.04
CA TYR A 389 25.53 -3.93 0.95
C TYR A 389 26.76 -4.72 1.39
N ASN A 390 27.70 -4.99 0.48
CA ASN A 390 28.92 -5.74 0.78
C ASN A 390 29.66 -5.20 1.99
N SER A 391 30.16 -6.09 2.86
CA SER A 391 30.87 -5.81 4.11
C SER A 391 30.05 -5.13 5.21
N ARG A 392 28.77 -4.84 4.98
CA ARG A 392 27.91 -4.35 6.06
C ARG A 392 27.66 -5.44 7.07
N THR A 393 27.87 -5.10 8.35
CA THR A 393 27.54 -5.98 9.47
C THR A 393 26.15 -5.68 10.00
N TYR A 394 25.45 -6.71 10.34
CA TYR A 394 24.15 -6.66 11.00
C TYR A 394 24.26 -7.27 12.38
N THR A 395 24.04 -6.46 13.41
CA THR A 395 23.98 -6.92 14.80
C THR A 395 22.51 -7.09 15.18
N PRO A 396 22.10 -8.27 15.63
CA PRO A 396 20.73 -8.49 16.08
C PRO A 396 20.35 -7.60 17.25
N ALA A 397 19.13 -7.09 17.28
CA ALA A 397 18.66 -6.15 18.29
C ALA A 397 18.50 -6.76 19.70
N TYR A 398 18.47 -8.10 19.82
CA TYR A 398 18.22 -8.78 21.09
C TYR A 398 19.06 -10.04 21.26
N GLY A 399 19.86 -10.05 22.33
CA GLY A 399 20.54 -11.21 22.86
C GLY A 399 22.03 -11.26 22.53
N THR A 400 22.83 -11.32 23.56
CA THR A 400 24.30 -11.31 23.52
C THR A 400 24.93 -12.56 22.89
N THR A 401 24.13 -13.52 22.40
CA THR A 401 24.60 -14.80 21.85
C THR A 401 24.34 -14.98 20.36
N SER A 402 23.71 -14.02 19.68
CA SER A 402 23.46 -14.12 18.24
C SER A 402 24.70 -13.67 17.46
N PRO A 403 25.18 -14.45 16.48
CA PRO A 403 26.35 -14.09 15.69
C PRO A 403 26.05 -12.83 14.85
N ILE A 404 27.07 -11.97 14.73
CA ILE A 404 27.07 -10.84 13.81
C ILE A 404 27.02 -11.41 12.38
N TYR A 405 26.10 -10.93 11.57
CA TYR A 405 26.04 -11.27 10.16
C TYR A 405 26.74 -10.22 9.31
N THR A 406 27.67 -10.65 8.46
CA THR A 406 28.33 -9.79 7.48
C THR A 406 27.86 -10.17 6.08
N PHE A 407 27.37 -9.19 5.33
CA PHE A 407 27.00 -9.36 3.93
C PHE A 407 28.24 -9.51 3.06
N GLU A 408 28.28 -10.56 2.25
CA GLU A 408 29.39 -10.90 1.37
C GLU A 408 28.86 -11.07 -0.06
N THR A 409 28.90 -9.98 -0.85
CA THR A 409 28.32 -9.93 -2.20
C THR A 409 29.38 -9.79 -3.31
N TRP A 410 30.64 -10.06 -3.00
CA TRP A 410 31.72 -9.97 -3.98
C TRP A 410 31.75 -11.18 -4.91
N GLU A 411 32.13 -10.93 -6.19
CA GLU A 411 32.20 -11.93 -7.26
C GLU A 411 33.42 -12.84 -7.10
N PRO A 412 33.36 -14.09 -7.65
CA PRO A 412 34.53 -14.94 -7.75
C PRO A 412 35.64 -14.25 -8.55
N ASP A 413 36.89 -14.52 -8.22
CA ASP A 413 38.02 -14.07 -9.03
C ASP A 413 38.56 -15.19 -9.92
N ASP A 414 39.45 -14.82 -10.86
CA ASP A 414 40.12 -15.74 -11.77
C ASP A 414 41.17 -16.63 -11.06
N GLN A 415 41.44 -16.38 -9.77
CA GLN A 415 42.40 -17.08 -8.95
C GLN A 415 41.78 -18.18 -8.06
N GLY A 416 40.49 -18.46 -8.22
CA GLY A 416 39.80 -19.57 -7.56
C GLY A 416 39.12 -19.23 -6.23
N LEU A 417 38.94 -17.95 -5.87
CA LEU A 417 38.05 -17.56 -4.79
C LEU A 417 36.61 -17.83 -5.17
N ASN A 418 35.87 -18.50 -4.28
CA ASN A 418 34.47 -18.94 -4.57
C ASN A 418 33.42 -17.82 -4.60
N GLY A 419 33.81 -16.57 -4.41
CA GLY A 419 32.88 -15.46 -4.27
C GLY A 419 32.18 -15.38 -2.91
N GLY A 420 31.56 -14.26 -2.62
CA GLY A 420 30.79 -14.03 -1.39
C GLY A 420 29.54 -14.90 -1.32
N LYS A 421 29.16 -15.32 -0.13
CA LYS A 421 27.99 -16.21 0.11
C LYS A 421 26.66 -15.60 -0.32
N ASP A 422 26.56 -14.27 -0.28
CA ASP A 422 25.32 -13.51 -0.54
C ASP A 422 25.26 -12.88 -1.93
N ARG A 423 26.22 -13.21 -2.82
CA ARG A 423 26.28 -12.62 -4.16
C ARG A 423 25.15 -13.09 -5.06
N ALA A 424 24.84 -12.30 -6.06
CA ALA A 424 23.96 -12.67 -7.16
C ALA A 424 24.44 -13.99 -7.82
N GLY A 425 23.49 -14.83 -8.22
CA GLY A 425 23.81 -16.14 -8.84
C GLY A 425 24.26 -17.24 -7.85
N ASN A 426 24.44 -16.93 -6.58
CA ASN A 426 24.70 -17.94 -5.55
C ASN A 426 23.38 -18.32 -4.85
N GLY A 427 22.77 -19.42 -5.26
CA GLY A 427 21.52 -19.91 -4.70
C GLY A 427 20.35 -18.92 -4.89
N ASN A 428 19.58 -18.72 -3.83
CA ASN A 428 18.38 -17.89 -3.81
C ASN A 428 18.67 -16.45 -3.36
N ASN A 429 19.72 -15.81 -3.88
CA ASN A 429 20.10 -14.45 -3.52
C ASN A 429 19.51 -13.41 -4.50
N VAL A 430 19.51 -12.14 -4.09
CA VAL A 430 19.08 -11.02 -4.95
C VAL A 430 19.99 -10.87 -6.17
N ARG A 431 19.41 -10.39 -7.27
CA ARG A 431 20.14 -10.19 -8.53
C ARG A 431 21.03 -8.94 -8.56
N THR A 432 20.87 -8.02 -7.60
CA THR A 432 21.54 -6.70 -7.59
C THR A 432 22.71 -6.57 -6.66
N ASN A 433 22.99 -7.58 -5.82
CA ASN A 433 23.95 -7.50 -4.71
C ASN A 433 23.64 -6.41 -3.66
N LEU A 434 22.42 -5.84 -3.69
CA LEU A 434 21.92 -4.85 -2.74
C LEU A 434 20.67 -5.40 -2.06
N TYR A 435 20.75 -5.57 -0.75
CA TYR A 435 19.67 -6.14 0.04
C TYR A 435 18.86 -5.05 0.72
N VAL A 436 17.55 -5.29 0.87
CA VAL A 436 16.65 -4.36 1.55
C VAL A 436 16.61 -4.64 3.03
N LYS A 437 16.67 -3.60 3.86
CA LYS A 437 16.60 -3.66 5.32
C LYS A 437 15.30 -3.08 5.87
N LYS A 438 14.63 -2.21 5.10
CA LYS A 438 13.36 -1.60 5.52
C LYS A 438 12.35 -2.68 5.92
N PHE A 439 11.56 -2.43 6.95
CA PHE A 439 10.64 -3.37 7.61
C PHE A 439 11.30 -4.52 8.38
N CYS A 440 12.61 -4.65 8.34
CA CYS A 440 13.36 -5.76 8.94
C CYS A 440 14.13 -5.33 10.19
N TYR A 441 13.66 -4.31 10.91
CA TYR A 441 14.31 -3.83 12.13
C TYR A 441 14.12 -4.79 13.31
N GLY A 442 15.16 -4.92 14.13
CA GLY A 442 15.08 -5.68 15.37
C GLY A 442 14.92 -7.19 15.19
N ILE A 443 15.43 -7.74 14.07
CA ILE A 443 15.39 -9.18 13.83
C ILE A 443 16.21 -9.88 14.89
N ASN A 444 15.59 -10.78 15.64
CA ASN A 444 16.31 -11.75 16.43
C ASN A 444 16.81 -12.86 15.52
N TRP A 445 18.09 -12.78 15.28
CA TRP A 445 18.84 -13.77 14.57
C TRP A 445 19.17 -14.92 15.54
N LYS A 446 18.60 -16.08 15.34
CA LYS A 446 19.02 -17.31 15.99
C LYS A 446 19.62 -18.24 14.95
N GLN A 447 20.54 -19.09 15.34
CA GLN A 447 21.05 -20.20 14.51
C GLN A 447 19.94 -21.08 13.92
N SER A 448 18.72 -21.00 14.45
CA SER A 448 17.53 -21.77 14.03
C SER A 448 16.55 -21.00 13.16
N GLY A 449 16.87 -19.80 12.65
CA GLY A 449 16.01 -19.01 11.77
C GLY A 449 15.46 -17.71 12.38
N PHE A 450 14.68 -16.96 11.60
CA PHE A 450 14.06 -15.71 12.02
C PHE A 450 12.98 -15.92 13.09
N GLN A 451 12.94 -15.06 14.10
CA GLN A 451 11.84 -15.07 15.06
C GLN A 451 10.65 -14.30 14.50
N ARG A 452 9.48 -14.94 14.56
CA ARG A 452 8.21 -14.31 14.24
C ARG A 452 7.87 -13.20 15.24
N ARG A 453 7.37 -12.07 14.75
CA ARG A 453 6.98 -10.90 15.57
C ARG A 453 5.70 -10.27 15.09
N PRO A 454 4.97 -9.60 15.98
CA PRO A 454 3.90 -8.70 15.56
C PRO A 454 4.46 -7.60 14.66
N ARG A 455 3.73 -7.26 13.60
CA ARG A 455 4.07 -6.15 12.69
C ARG A 455 2.84 -5.37 12.31
N ALA A 456 3.00 -4.06 12.24
CA ALA A 456 1.98 -3.21 11.67
C ALA A 456 1.97 -3.35 10.15
N ARG A 457 0.83 -3.75 9.61
CA ARG A 457 0.55 -3.68 8.18
C ARG A 457 -0.31 -2.44 7.93
N PHE A 458 0.37 -1.33 7.77
CA PHE A 458 -0.30 -0.05 7.56
C PHE A 458 -0.61 0.16 6.07
N ASN A 459 -1.75 0.81 5.82
CA ASN A 459 -2.12 1.30 4.51
C ASN A 459 -1.77 2.78 4.36
N ILE A 460 -1.86 3.54 5.46
CA ILE A 460 -1.61 4.98 5.47
C ILE A 460 -0.86 5.34 6.76
N ARG A 461 0.19 6.13 6.63
CA ARG A 461 0.94 6.69 7.75
C ARG A 461 1.18 8.20 7.57
N TYR A 462 1.63 8.87 8.61
CA TYR A 462 1.87 10.30 8.65
C TYR A 462 2.71 10.81 7.47
N ALA A 463 3.78 10.10 7.11
CA ALA A 463 4.66 10.53 6.04
C ALA A 463 3.95 10.59 4.66
N HIS A 464 2.94 9.75 4.40
CA HIS A 464 2.12 9.89 3.19
C HIS A 464 1.43 11.26 3.16
N MET A 465 0.88 11.69 4.29
CA MET A 465 0.15 12.95 4.38
C MET A 465 1.10 14.15 4.35
N ALA A 466 2.22 14.08 5.07
CA ALA A 466 3.23 15.12 5.07
C ALA A 466 3.81 15.38 3.66
N LEU A 467 4.13 14.30 2.94
CA LEU A 467 4.63 14.38 1.56
C LEU A 467 3.54 14.83 0.57
N ALA A 468 2.30 14.37 0.75
CA ALA A 468 1.17 14.84 -0.06
C ALA A 468 0.91 16.33 0.15
N PHE A 469 0.96 16.78 1.41
CA PHE A 469 0.85 18.19 1.74
C PHE A 469 1.97 19.01 1.09
N ALA A 470 3.23 18.60 1.30
CA ALA A 470 4.39 19.35 0.79
C ALA A 470 4.36 19.47 -0.74
N GLU A 471 4.01 18.38 -1.43
CA GLU A 471 3.88 18.37 -2.88
C GLU A 471 2.78 19.32 -3.35
N ALA A 472 1.60 19.21 -2.77
CA ALA A 472 0.44 20.02 -3.16
C ALA A 472 0.63 21.50 -2.80
N ALA A 473 1.04 21.80 -1.57
CA ALA A 473 1.23 23.18 -1.11
C ALA A 473 2.36 23.89 -1.88
N ASN A 474 3.41 23.17 -2.30
CA ASN A 474 4.45 23.73 -3.14
C ASN A 474 3.91 24.25 -4.49
N GLN A 475 2.89 23.61 -5.05
CA GLN A 475 2.26 24.06 -6.30
C GLN A 475 1.33 25.26 -6.08
N VAL A 476 0.83 25.49 -4.85
CA VAL A 476 -0.10 26.58 -4.54
C VAL A 476 0.64 27.83 -4.06
N VAL A 477 1.59 27.68 -3.12
CA VAL A 477 2.22 28.82 -2.41
C VAL A 477 3.75 28.83 -2.54
N GLY A 478 4.35 27.86 -3.24
CA GLY A 478 5.80 27.70 -3.34
C GLY A 478 6.44 27.15 -2.04
N PRO A 479 7.77 26.92 -2.04
CA PRO A 479 8.47 26.24 -0.96
C PRO A 479 8.34 26.91 0.40
N ASN A 480 8.41 28.25 0.40
CA ASN A 480 8.47 29.07 1.62
C ASN A 480 7.10 29.64 2.04
N GLY A 481 6.08 29.53 1.17
CA GLY A 481 4.73 29.98 1.48
C GLY A 481 4.07 29.12 2.56
N THR A 482 3.15 29.74 3.31
CA THR A 482 2.37 29.04 4.35
C THR A 482 0.97 28.76 3.85
N LEU A 483 0.54 27.49 3.96
CA LEU A 483 -0.81 27.04 3.62
C LEU A 483 -1.30 26.11 4.74
N TYR A 484 -2.51 26.34 5.26
CA TYR A 484 -3.08 25.55 6.36
C TYR A 484 -2.14 25.38 7.58
N GLY A 485 -1.36 26.42 7.91
CA GLY A 485 -0.45 26.44 9.06
C GLY A 485 0.92 25.79 8.86
N TYR A 486 1.24 25.31 7.66
CA TYR A 486 2.55 24.69 7.34
C TYR A 486 3.19 25.31 6.10
N SER A 487 4.53 25.23 6.01
CA SER A 487 5.22 25.48 4.76
C SER A 487 5.83 24.18 4.20
N PRO A 488 5.86 24.00 2.86
CA PRO A 488 6.48 22.83 2.24
C PRO A 488 7.91 22.60 2.73
N LYS A 489 8.72 23.66 2.79
CA LYS A 489 10.10 23.60 3.28
C LYS A 489 10.20 23.06 4.69
N THR A 490 9.37 23.53 5.62
CA THR A 490 9.39 23.07 7.02
C THR A 490 8.98 21.60 7.12
N VAL A 491 7.96 21.19 6.37
CA VAL A 491 7.49 19.80 6.36
C VAL A 491 8.58 18.87 5.82
N ILE A 492 9.18 19.19 4.69
CA ILE A 492 10.29 18.40 4.12
C ILE A 492 11.49 18.39 5.05
N GLY A 493 11.86 19.54 5.64
CA GLY A 493 12.96 19.62 6.61
C GLY A 493 12.74 18.71 7.82
N THR A 494 11.51 18.64 8.34
CA THR A 494 11.17 17.73 9.43
C THR A 494 11.37 16.27 9.03
N LEU A 495 10.90 15.86 7.84
CA LEU A 495 11.07 14.49 7.34
C LEU A 495 12.54 14.12 7.15
N ARG A 496 13.34 15.02 6.60
CA ARG A 496 14.78 14.83 6.37
C ARG A 496 15.57 14.74 7.67
N ALA A 497 15.17 15.50 8.68
CA ALA A 497 15.82 15.52 10.00
C ALA A 497 15.37 14.35 10.91
N MET A 498 14.38 13.55 10.52
CA MET A 498 13.92 12.41 11.31
C MET A 498 15.07 11.46 11.62
N LYS A 499 15.26 11.16 12.90
CA LYS A 499 16.26 10.20 13.34
C LYS A 499 15.90 8.79 12.92
N THR A 500 16.87 8.05 12.42
CA THR A 500 16.70 6.62 12.13
C THR A 500 16.50 5.85 13.43
N TYR A 501 15.79 4.72 13.37
CA TYR A 501 15.51 3.90 14.56
C TYR A 501 16.79 3.34 15.19
N GLU A 502 17.75 2.91 14.37
CA GLU A 502 18.99 2.26 14.84
C GLU A 502 20.06 3.27 15.23
N ASP A 503 20.45 4.14 14.30
CA ASP A 503 21.58 5.05 14.50
C ASP A 503 21.18 6.35 15.20
N LYS A 504 19.86 6.59 15.34
CA LYS A 504 19.28 7.80 15.95
C LYS A 504 19.83 9.09 15.35
N THR A 505 20.22 9.04 14.08
CA THR A 505 20.76 10.16 13.30
C THR A 505 19.81 10.51 12.15
N GLY A 506 19.78 11.76 11.76
CA GLY A 506 19.08 12.30 10.60
C GLY A 506 19.96 13.32 9.90
N ILE A 507 19.50 13.88 8.78
CA ILE A 507 20.18 15.01 8.16
C ILE A 507 20.16 16.18 9.15
N SER A 508 21.23 16.94 9.20
CA SER A 508 21.35 18.11 10.10
C SER A 508 20.15 19.05 9.94
N ALA A 509 19.66 19.59 11.05
CA ALA A 509 18.59 20.59 11.04
C ALA A 509 18.95 21.86 10.23
N ALA A 510 20.23 22.15 10.05
CA ALA A 510 20.68 23.28 9.24
C ALA A 510 20.49 23.06 7.73
N ASP A 511 20.45 21.80 7.28
CA ASP A 511 20.25 21.33 5.90
C ASP A 511 20.44 22.42 4.82
N PRO A 512 21.68 22.78 4.47
CA PRO A 512 21.96 23.89 3.57
C PRO A 512 21.46 23.62 2.15
N TYR A 513 21.40 22.35 1.73
CA TYR A 513 20.85 21.96 0.44
C TYR A 513 19.33 22.25 0.37
N LEU A 514 18.57 21.88 1.37
CA LEU A 514 17.14 22.20 1.46
C LEU A 514 16.90 23.71 1.37
N ALA A 515 17.72 24.51 2.08
CA ALA A 515 17.61 25.96 2.06
C ALA A 515 17.90 26.54 0.66
N SER A 516 18.94 26.05 -0.01
CA SER A 516 19.31 26.44 -1.37
C SER A 516 18.20 26.13 -2.37
N VAL A 517 17.71 24.89 -2.38
CA VAL A 517 16.66 24.45 -3.32
C VAL A 517 15.34 25.19 -3.08
N ALA A 518 14.98 25.46 -1.81
CA ALA A 518 13.80 26.26 -1.50
C ALA A 518 13.91 27.71 -1.98
N SER A 519 15.12 28.27 -2.02
CA SER A 519 15.37 29.59 -2.55
C SER A 519 15.37 29.64 -4.08
N ALA A 520 15.65 28.50 -4.73
CA ALA A 520 15.62 28.38 -6.19
C ALA A 520 14.18 28.29 -6.76
N GLY A 521 13.16 28.10 -5.91
CA GLY A 521 11.75 28.20 -6.27
C GLY A 521 11.01 26.89 -6.41
N THR A 522 9.78 26.97 -6.93
CA THR A 522 8.79 25.87 -6.93
C THR A 522 9.26 24.63 -7.71
N ALA A 523 9.83 24.78 -8.89
CA ALA A 523 10.18 23.65 -9.74
C ALA A 523 11.36 22.83 -9.18
N PRO A 524 12.52 23.41 -8.80
CA PRO A 524 13.60 22.67 -8.15
C PRO A 524 13.15 22.02 -6.83
N PHE A 525 12.32 22.71 -6.07
CA PHE A 525 11.80 22.17 -4.82
C PHE A 525 10.81 21.01 -5.05
N TYR A 526 10.07 21.03 -6.16
CA TYR A 526 9.22 19.92 -6.56
C TYR A 526 10.03 18.66 -6.88
N ASP A 527 11.19 18.81 -7.54
CA ASP A 527 12.08 17.68 -7.81
C ASP A 527 12.66 17.09 -6.51
N LEU A 528 13.01 17.94 -5.55
CA LEU A 528 13.40 17.49 -4.22
C LEU A 528 12.26 16.69 -3.55
N ILE A 529 11.02 17.20 -3.56
CA ILE A 529 9.87 16.49 -2.98
C ILE A 529 9.66 15.13 -3.64
N LYS A 530 9.75 15.03 -4.96
CA LYS A 530 9.67 13.76 -5.69
C LYS A 530 10.72 12.75 -5.20
N ASN A 531 11.95 13.22 -5.00
CA ASN A 531 13.02 12.37 -4.47
C ASN A 531 12.79 11.99 -3.00
N GLU A 532 12.31 12.90 -2.16
CA GLU A 532 11.95 12.60 -0.77
C GLU A 532 10.81 11.58 -0.67
N ARG A 533 9.81 11.66 -1.56
CA ARG A 533 8.76 10.63 -1.67
C ARG A 533 9.36 9.28 -2.04
N ARG A 534 10.27 9.24 -3.02
CA ARG A 534 10.98 8.02 -3.45
C ARG A 534 11.71 7.36 -2.28
N ILE A 535 12.49 8.13 -1.51
CA ILE A 535 13.26 7.63 -0.36
C ILE A 535 12.34 7.16 0.78
N GLU A 536 11.39 8.00 1.17
CA GLU A 536 10.59 7.76 2.36
C GLU A 536 9.56 6.64 2.16
N LEU A 537 8.90 6.59 0.99
CA LEU A 537 7.82 5.66 0.70
C LEU A 537 8.25 4.41 -0.09
N VAL A 538 9.56 4.17 -0.26
CA VAL A 538 10.05 2.96 -0.95
C VAL A 538 9.47 1.69 -0.33
N PHE A 539 9.09 0.75 -1.15
CA PHE A 539 8.42 -0.52 -0.78
C PHE A 539 7.05 -0.34 -0.08
N GLU A 540 6.40 0.83 -0.27
CA GLU A 540 5.04 1.10 0.21
C GLU A 540 4.02 1.19 -0.95
N GLY A 541 4.39 0.74 -2.15
CA GLY A 541 3.49 0.63 -3.31
C GLY A 541 3.14 1.96 -3.99
N GLU A 542 3.93 3.02 -3.76
CA GLU A 542 3.65 4.36 -4.30
C GLU A 542 4.48 4.68 -5.56
N ARG A 543 5.70 4.18 -5.70
CA ARG A 543 6.66 4.62 -6.72
C ARG A 543 6.15 4.50 -8.15
N PHE A 544 5.57 3.38 -8.56
CA PHE A 544 5.06 3.20 -9.93
C PHE A 544 4.00 4.26 -10.27
N HIS A 545 3.07 4.50 -9.35
CA HIS A 545 2.01 5.49 -9.53
C HIS A 545 2.53 6.92 -9.50
N ASP A 546 3.55 7.21 -8.69
CA ASP A 546 4.25 8.49 -8.69
C ASP A 546 4.97 8.73 -10.03
N MET A 547 5.68 7.74 -10.56
CA MET A 547 6.31 7.79 -11.89
C MET A 547 5.28 8.09 -12.99
N SER A 548 4.13 7.39 -12.96
CA SER A 548 3.04 7.61 -13.90
C SER A 548 2.43 8.99 -13.79
N ARG A 549 1.95 9.40 -12.61
CA ARG A 549 1.18 10.64 -12.44
C ARG A 549 2.01 11.93 -12.67
N TRP A 550 3.33 11.89 -12.47
CA TRP A 550 4.21 13.05 -12.65
C TRP A 550 4.62 13.34 -14.10
N THR A 551 4.33 12.42 -15.02
CA THR A 551 4.80 12.44 -16.40
C THR A 551 3.63 12.37 -17.39
N ASN A 552 3.81 12.82 -18.63
CA ASN A 552 3.01 12.39 -19.77
C ASN A 552 3.59 11.07 -20.35
N ASP A 553 2.97 10.52 -21.41
CA ASP A 553 3.38 9.22 -21.96
C ASP A 553 4.79 9.25 -22.57
N ALA A 554 5.15 10.34 -23.26
CA ALA A 554 6.47 10.49 -23.86
C ALA A 554 7.57 10.64 -22.79
N GLU A 555 7.31 11.45 -21.77
CA GLU A 555 8.21 11.60 -20.62
C GLU A 555 8.37 10.31 -19.84
N PHE A 556 7.27 9.57 -19.61
CA PHE A 556 7.33 8.29 -18.92
C PHE A 556 8.26 7.32 -19.64
N SER A 557 8.08 7.15 -20.96
CA SER A 557 8.93 6.28 -21.77
C SER A 557 10.38 6.73 -21.78
N SER A 558 10.64 8.03 -21.95
CA SER A 558 12.01 8.60 -21.98
C SER A 558 12.74 8.43 -20.65
N LEU A 559 12.04 8.59 -19.53
CA LEU A 559 12.66 8.55 -18.19
C LEU A 559 12.86 7.12 -17.69
N TYR A 560 11.95 6.19 -18.03
CA TYR A 560 11.89 4.90 -17.36
C TYR A 560 12.12 3.67 -18.27
N ASN A 561 12.05 3.80 -19.61
CA ASN A 561 12.40 2.72 -20.52
C ASN A 561 13.93 2.69 -20.72
N LYS A 562 14.64 2.15 -19.73
CA LYS A 562 16.10 2.05 -19.71
C LYS A 562 16.55 0.94 -18.75
N PRO A 563 17.80 0.48 -18.86
CA PRO A 563 18.36 -0.48 -17.92
C PRO A 563 18.30 0.00 -16.46
N VAL A 564 18.16 -0.94 -15.55
CA VAL A 564 18.38 -0.78 -14.12
C VAL A 564 19.56 -1.61 -13.67
N HIS A 565 20.31 -1.11 -12.70
CA HIS A 565 21.62 -1.62 -12.35
C HIS A 565 21.67 -2.16 -10.92
N GLY A 566 22.57 -3.10 -10.72
CA GLY A 566 23.01 -3.56 -9.41
C GLY A 566 24.44 -3.10 -9.12
N VAL A 567 25.07 -3.75 -8.14
CA VAL A 567 26.48 -3.49 -7.79
C VAL A 567 27.29 -4.73 -8.02
N LYS A 568 28.25 -4.69 -8.94
CA LYS A 568 29.27 -5.72 -9.08
C LYS A 568 30.42 -5.39 -8.14
N THR A 569 30.68 -6.26 -7.17
CA THR A 569 31.76 -6.09 -6.20
C THR A 569 32.91 -7.01 -6.52
N THR A 570 34.11 -6.49 -6.72
CA THR A 570 35.33 -7.27 -6.91
C THR A 570 36.19 -7.19 -5.66
N LYS A 571 36.81 -8.30 -5.27
CA LYS A 571 37.69 -8.40 -4.12
C LYS A 571 39.12 -8.65 -4.53
N ASN A 572 40.06 -7.83 -4.06
CA ASN A 572 41.47 -8.03 -4.23
C ASN A 572 42.17 -7.96 -2.84
N GLY A 573 42.47 -9.09 -2.26
CA GLY A 573 42.94 -9.19 -0.87
C GLY A 573 41.89 -8.68 0.11
N ALA A 574 42.20 -7.60 0.82
CA ALA A 574 41.29 -6.93 1.75
C ALA A 574 40.52 -5.73 1.10
N ILE A 575 40.79 -5.43 -0.15
CA ILE A 575 40.22 -4.25 -0.84
C ILE A 575 39.04 -4.68 -1.69
N TYR A 576 37.95 -3.91 -1.63
CA TYR A 576 36.78 -4.06 -2.50
C TYR A 576 36.69 -2.89 -3.48
N THR A 577 36.34 -3.21 -4.73
CA THR A 577 35.96 -2.22 -5.73
C THR A 577 34.52 -2.44 -6.15
N TYR A 578 33.82 -1.36 -6.51
CA TYR A 578 32.38 -1.38 -6.76
C TYR A 578 32.06 -0.79 -8.13
N ASP A 579 31.37 -1.55 -8.96
CA ASP A 579 30.78 -1.08 -10.20
C ASP A 579 29.25 -0.99 -10.01
N LEU A 580 28.73 0.25 -9.94
CA LEU A 580 27.32 0.55 -9.77
C LEU A 580 26.56 0.62 -11.11
N THR A 581 27.25 0.41 -12.23
CA THR A 581 26.68 0.45 -13.58
C THR A 581 26.43 -0.97 -14.15
N TRP A 582 26.58 -2.00 -13.32
CA TRP A 582 26.32 -3.37 -13.72
C TRP A 582 24.84 -3.59 -14.06
N GLU A 583 24.53 -3.73 -15.36
CA GLU A 583 23.16 -3.91 -15.84
C GLU A 583 22.57 -5.24 -15.35
N VAL A 584 21.37 -5.19 -14.75
CA VAL A 584 20.67 -6.35 -14.20
C VAL A 584 19.39 -6.65 -14.98
N GLU A 585 18.65 -5.64 -15.38
CA GLU A 585 17.39 -5.80 -16.09
C GLU A 585 17.05 -4.55 -16.91
N ASN A 586 16.48 -4.75 -18.11
CA ASN A 586 16.02 -3.64 -18.93
C ASN A 586 14.52 -3.39 -18.72
N ARG A 587 14.15 -2.13 -18.52
CA ARG A 587 12.76 -1.67 -18.46
C ARG A 587 12.30 -1.24 -19.84
N ALA A 588 11.11 -1.73 -20.25
CA ALA A 588 10.52 -1.43 -21.54
C ALA A 588 8.99 -1.38 -21.45
N TYR A 589 8.48 -0.53 -20.57
CA TYR A 589 7.03 -0.42 -20.33
C TYR A 589 6.29 -0.09 -21.62
N LYS A 590 5.22 -0.83 -21.92
CA LYS A 590 4.28 -0.51 -23.00
C LYS A 590 3.45 0.72 -22.69
N SER A 591 3.20 0.98 -21.42
CA SER A 591 2.31 2.03 -20.98
C SER A 591 2.67 2.49 -19.55
N ALA A 592 2.31 3.73 -19.26
CA ALA A 592 2.31 4.26 -17.90
C ALA A 592 1.09 3.79 -17.08
N TYR A 593 0.19 3.02 -17.67
CA TYR A 593 -1.04 2.51 -17.06
C TYR A 593 -1.02 0.98 -17.01
N MET A 594 -1.65 0.40 -16.01
CA MET A 594 -1.93 -1.05 -16.04
C MET A 594 -3.02 -1.36 -17.07
N PRO A 595 -3.00 -2.54 -17.70
CA PRO A 595 -4.07 -2.94 -18.60
C PRO A 595 -5.36 -3.21 -17.81
N ILE A 596 -6.51 -2.96 -18.43
CA ILE A 596 -7.77 -3.53 -17.98
C ILE A 596 -7.68 -5.05 -18.16
N PRO A 597 -8.12 -5.88 -17.19
CA PRO A 597 -8.00 -7.33 -17.30
C PRO A 597 -8.64 -7.88 -18.59
N TYR A 598 -7.96 -8.81 -19.21
CA TYR A 598 -8.39 -9.41 -20.48
C TYR A 598 -9.80 -10.01 -20.40
N ASP A 599 -10.10 -10.71 -19.31
CA ASP A 599 -11.40 -11.35 -19.10
C ASP A 599 -12.54 -10.31 -19.07
N GLU A 600 -12.28 -9.11 -18.56
CA GLU A 600 -13.25 -8.02 -18.51
C GLU A 600 -13.48 -7.41 -19.91
N ILE A 601 -12.42 -7.25 -20.69
CA ILE A 601 -12.51 -6.79 -22.08
C ILE A 601 -13.30 -7.79 -22.95
N LEU A 602 -13.11 -9.10 -22.73
CA LEU A 602 -13.86 -10.12 -23.47
C LEU A 602 -15.34 -10.18 -23.07
N ARG A 603 -15.60 -10.05 -21.76
CA ARG A 603 -16.96 -10.18 -21.20
C ARG A 603 -17.85 -8.98 -21.50
N MET A 604 -17.28 -7.76 -21.56
CA MET A 604 -18.00 -6.51 -21.70
C MET A 604 -17.67 -5.84 -23.02
N THR A 605 -18.68 -5.71 -23.90
CA THR A 605 -18.49 -5.16 -25.27
C THR A 605 -18.13 -3.68 -25.28
N LYS A 606 -18.59 -2.94 -24.25
CA LYS A 606 -18.35 -1.50 -24.06
C LYS A 606 -17.05 -1.19 -23.33
N MET A 607 -16.36 -2.20 -22.79
CA MET A 607 -15.13 -1.99 -22.06
C MET A 607 -13.99 -1.64 -23.01
N VAL A 608 -13.36 -0.49 -22.79
CA VAL A 608 -12.24 0.01 -23.60
C VAL A 608 -10.94 -0.12 -22.80
N GLN A 609 -9.89 -0.56 -23.47
CA GLN A 609 -8.55 -0.76 -22.90
C GLN A 609 -7.84 0.59 -22.67
N ASN A 610 -6.80 0.58 -21.83
CA ASN A 610 -5.87 1.70 -21.66
C ASN A 610 -4.89 1.80 -22.86
N GLU A 611 -4.47 3.02 -23.19
CA GLU A 611 -3.47 3.31 -24.20
C GLU A 611 -2.18 2.50 -23.94
N GLY A 612 -1.56 2.02 -25.04
CA GLY A 612 -0.38 1.16 -25.02
C GLY A 612 -0.67 -0.34 -24.89
N TRP A 613 -1.93 -0.74 -24.67
CA TRP A 613 -2.37 -2.13 -24.59
C TRP A 613 -3.33 -2.49 -25.73
N ASN A 614 -3.36 -3.77 -26.11
CA ASN A 614 -4.27 -4.22 -27.15
C ASN A 614 -5.70 -4.36 -26.63
N GLN A 615 -6.68 -4.11 -27.47
CA GLN A 615 -8.10 -4.31 -27.13
C GLN A 615 -8.46 -5.80 -26.95
N TRP A 616 -7.74 -6.71 -27.57
CA TRP A 616 -7.92 -8.17 -27.51
C TRP A 616 -9.35 -8.67 -27.84
N LYS A 617 -10.07 -7.97 -28.72
CA LYS A 617 -11.37 -8.43 -29.27
C LYS A 617 -11.18 -9.10 -30.60
#